data_6136a5c21da19fe3b475a6e1bad1b470
#
_entry.id   6136a5c21da19fe3b475a6e1bad1b470
#
_cell.length_a   1.000
_cell.length_b   1.000
_cell.length_c   1.000
_cell.angle_alpha   90.00
_cell.angle_beta   90.00
_cell.angle_gamma   90.00
#
_symmetry.space_group_name_H-M   'P 1'
#
loop_
_entity.id
_entity.type
_entity.pdbx_description
1 polymer ?
#
loop_
_entity_poly.entity_id
_entity_poly.type
_entity_poly.pdbx_seq_one_letter_code
_entity_poly.pdbx_strand_id
1 'polypeptide(L)'
;MAQDPTRAGSEPPDWAGEVMQLSQSEITALATKAARGAGLSWGEAEEAGWACGWLARAGLPAPAMLLRGLDAESSASPLRAGIRLMDHAGLPEGPCALPVTLQDVAEPLVLVPFLARVAERMGAPVDLDLGSHTICLTGREPVPDLSALRGICHRTGARATISVSQSSRAAAPGRFDGRIERGVWQSLDALALLTTVPASEVSRQRAGAQSSDND
;
A
#
# COMPACT_ATOMS: atom_id res chain seq x y z
N MET A 1 -6.58 41.89 31.05
CA MET A 1 -7.35 40.81 30.40
C MET A 1 -7.00 40.83 28.94
N ALA A 2 -5.97 40.06 28.55
CA ALA A 2 -5.50 39.97 27.17
C ALA A 2 -6.24 38.81 26.52
N GLN A 3 -6.94 39.07 25.43
CA GLN A 3 -7.59 38.03 24.60
C GLN A 3 -6.53 37.37 23.72
N ASP A 4 -6.45 36.06 23.82
CA ASP A 4 -5.60 35.20 22.98
C ASP A 4 -6.24 35.04 21.57
N PRO A 5 -5.59 35.43 20.47
CA PRO A 5 -6.16 35.39 19.13
C PRO A 5 -5.79 34.13 18.33
N THR A 6 -5.68 32.96 18.98
CA THR A 6 -5.20 31.75 18.26
C THR A 6 -6.20 30.61 18.33
N ARG A 7 -7.36 30.80 17.69
CA ARG A 7 -8.20 29.67 17.22
C ARG A 7 -9.06 30.08 16.03
N ALA A 8 -8.42 30.49 14.97
CA ALA A 8 -9.05 30.43 13.66
C ALA A 8 -9.12 28.94 13.26
N GLY A 9 -10.28 28.30 13.47
CA GLY A 9 -10.59 27.03 12.85
C GLY A 9 -10.55 27.26 11.34
N SER A 10 -9.53 26.74 10.68
CA SER A 10 -9.50 26.70 9.22
C SER A 10 -10.68 25.84 8.78
N GLU A 11 -11.64 26.43 8.08
CA GLU A 11 -12.64 25.66 7.35
C GLU A 11 -11.95 24.60 6.52
N PRO A 12 -12.46 23.35 6.48
CA PRO A 12 -11.89 22.35 5.62
C PRO A 12 -11.93 22.87 4.18
N PRO A 13 -10.87 22.65 3.38
CA PRO A 13 -10.84 23.11 2.01
C PRO A 13 -12.02 22.54 1.22
N ASP A 14 -12.54 23.28 0.26
CA ASP A 14 -13.74 22.95 -0.54
C ASP A 14 -13.67 21.60 -1.28
N TRP A 15 -12.45 21.04 -1.46
CA TRP A 15 -12.20 19.72 -2.02
C TRP A 15 -12.21 18.58 -0.98
N ALA A 16 -12.41 18.87 0.32
CA ALA A 16 -12.48 17.84 1.35
C ALA A 16 -13.71 16.95 1.09
N GLY A 17 -13.45 15.67 0.83
CA GLY A 17 -14.48 14.67 0.49
C GLY A 17 -14.69 14.45 -1.03
N GLU A 18 -14.01 15.19 -1.90
CA GLU A 18 -14.02 14.88 -3.34
C GLU A 18 -13.30 13.56 -3.61
N VAL A 19 -13.98 12.66 -4.34
CA VAL A 19 -13.49 11.33 -4.68
C VAL A 19 -13.16 11.28 -6.17
N MET A 20 -11.95 10.83 -6.48
CA MET A 20 -11.49 10.59 -7.85
C MET A 20 -11.55 9.10 -8.15
N GLN A 21 -11.61 8.76 -9.45
CA GLN A 21 -11.55 7.38 -9.93
C GLN A 21 -10.27 7.17 -10.73
N LEU A 22 -9.44 6.24 -10.28
CA LEU A 22 -8.19 5.85 -10.95
C LEU A 22 -8.28 4.43 -11.47
N SER A 23 -7.60 4.14 -12.56
CA SER A 23 -7.34 2.79 -13.03
C SER A 23 -6.33 2.07 -12.14
N GLN A 24 -6.26 0.75 -12.26
CA GLN A 24 -5.28 -0.04 -11.52
C GLN A 24 -3.84 0.38 -11.83
N SER A 25 -3.54 0.69 -13.11
CA SER A 25 -2.20 1.14 -13.53
C SER A 25 -1.83 2.50 -12.94
N GLU A 26 -2.78 3.44 -12.86
CA GLU A 26 -2.56 4.74 -12.24
C GLU A 26 -2.31 4.60 -10.74
N ILE A 27 -3.10 3.76 -10.03
CA ILE A 27 -2.88 3.46 -8.61
C ILE A 27 -1.49 2.87 -8.40
N THR A 28 -1.11 1.87 -9.19
CA THR A 28 0.20 1.21 -9.07
C THR A 28 1.33 2.22 -9.32
N ALA A 29 1.24 3.03 -10.38
CA ALA A 29 2.27 4.00 -10.72
C ALA A 29 2.41 5.11 -9.67
N LEU A 30 1.29 5.64 -9.16
CA LEU A 30 1.27 6.65 -8.09
C LEU A 30 1.89 6.07 -6.81
N ALA A 31 1.47 4.87 -6.42
CA ALA A 31 1.96 4.17 -5.24
C ALA A 31 3.47 3.91 -5.29
N THR A 32 3.99 3.43 -6.42
CA THR A 32 5.44 3.21 -6.63
C THR A 32 6.23 4.51 -6.47
N LYS A 33 5.79 5.59 -7.12
CA LYS A 33 6.47 6.88 -7.03
C LYS A 33 6.40 7.45 -5.60
N ALA A 34 5.23 7.39 -4.97
CA ALA A 34 5.06 7.87 -3.58
C ALA A 34 5.94 7.08 -2.61
N ALA A 35 5.98 5.76 -2.72
CA ALA A 35 6.83 4.90 -1.89
C ALA A 35 8.32 5.23 -2.09
N ARG A 36 8.74 5.48 -3.33
CA ARG A 36 10.09 5.93 -3.63
C ARG A 36 10.40 7.30 -3.02
N GLY A 37 9.46 8.24 -3.11
CA GLY A 37 9.57 9.58 -2.50
C GLY A 37 9.61 9.54 -0.97
N ALA A 38 8.94 8.57 -0.36
CA ALA A 38 9.00 8.29 1.08
C ALA A 38 10.32 7.61 1.51
N GLY A 39 11.27 7.39 0.59
CA GLY A 39 12.61 6.89 0.90
C GLY A 39 12.78 5.38 0.81
N LEU A 40 11.80 4.63 0.31
CA LEU A 40 11.98 3.20 0.03
C LEU A 40 12.98 3.01 -1.12
N SER A 41 13.71 1.89 -1.11
CA SER A 41 14.54 1.49 -2.26
C SER A 41 13.68 1.27 -3.51
N TRP A 42 14.29 1.18 -4.70
CA TRP A 42 13.53 0.93 -5.93
C TRP A 42 12.73 -0.38 -5.87
N GLY A 43 13.35 -1.47 -5.40
CA GLY A 43 12.67 -2.76 -5.26
C GLY A 43 11.51 -2.70 -4.26
N GLU A 44 11.73 -2.12 -3.07
CA GLU A 44 10.66 -1.92 -2.09
C GLU A 44 9.51 -1.06 -2.64
N ALA A 45 9.82 -0.04 -3.43
CA ALA A 45 8.81 0.83 -4.01
C ALA A 45 7.98 0.13 -5.12
N GLU A 46 8.60 -0.70 -5.94
CA GLU A 46 7.91 -1.54 -6.93
C GLU A 46 6.98 -2.53 -6.25
N GLU A 47 7.44 -3.19 -5.18
CA GLU A 47 6.62 -4.10 -4.37
C GLU A 47 5.46 -3.36 -3.67
N ALA A 48 5.68 -2.15 -3.17
CA ALA A 48 4.64 -1.32 -2.58
C ALA A 48 3.56 -0.95 -3.62
N GLY A 49 3.97 -0.57 -4.84
CA GLY A 49 3.06 -0.29 -5.94
C GLY A 49 2.24 -1.50 -6.35
N TRP A 50 2.90 -2.66 -6.52
CA TRP A 50 2.22 -3.91 -6.81
C TRP A 50 1.22 -4.29 -5.70
N ALA A 51 1.63 -4.21 -4.43
CA ALA A 51 0.77 -4.53 -3.31
C ALA A 51 -0.46 -3.60 -3.23
N CYS A 52 -0.28 -2.30 -3.50
CA CYS A 52 -1.37 -1.34 -3.57
C CYS A 52 -2.38 -1.70 -4.67
N GLY A 53 -1.92 -2.01 -5.88
CA GLY A 53 -2.77 -2.46 -6.98
C GLY A 53 -3.50 -3.77 -6.67
N TRP A 54 -2.85 -4.70 -5.97
CA TRP A 54 -3.45 -5.95 -5.51
C TRP A 54 -4.57 -5.71 -4.50
N LEU A 55 -4.35 -4.85 -3.49
CA LEU A 55 -5.34 -4.49 -2.47
C LEU A 55 -6.55 -3.77 -3.08
N ALA A 56 -6.34 -2.92 -4.08
CA ALA A 56 -7.43 -2.29 -4.83
C ALA A 56 -8.28 -3.34 -5.57
N ARG A 57 -7.68 -4.39 -6.16
CA ARG A 57 -8.40 -5.54 -6.74
C ARG A 57 -9.18 -6.33 -5.70
N ALA A 58 -8.72 -6.38 -4.46
CA ALA A 58 -9.41 -7.00 -3.34
C ALA A 58 -10.57 -6.16 -2.78
N GLY A 59 -10.84 -4.98 -3.35
CA GLY A 59 -11.93 -4.10 -2.96
C GLY A 59 -11.60 -3.22 -1.75
N LEU A 60 -10.33 -2.99 -1.43
CA LEU A 60 -9.89 -2.18 -0.30
C LEU A 60 -9.48 -0.77 -0.73
N PRO A 61 -9.53 0.23 0.19
CA PRO A 61 -9.08 1.60 -0.08
C PRO A 61 -7.54 1.69 -0.07
N ALA A 62 -6.92 0.99 -1.01
CA ALA A 62 -5.50 0.70 -1.04
C ALA A 62 -4.58 1.94 -1.01
N PRO A 63 -4.87 3.05 -1.73
CA PRO A 63 -4.03 4.25 -1.67
C PRO A 63 -3.96 4.86 -0.26
N ALA A 64 -5.09 4.92 0.46
CA ALA A 64 -5.12 5.43 1.82
C ALA A 64 -4.38 4.53 2.81
N MET A 65 -4.49 3.20 2.63
CA MET A 65 -3.76 2.22 3.43
C MET A 65 -2.25 2.34 3.19
N LEU A 66 -1.83 2.49 1.94
CA LEU A 66 -0.42 2.69 1.59
C LEU A 66 0.13 3.96 2.25
N LEU A 67 -0.57 5.09 2.12
CA LEU A 67 -0.14 6.36 2.70
C LEU A 67 0.15 6.22 4.19
N ARG A 68 -0.77 5.63 4.97
CA ARG A 68 -0.57 5.36 6.40
C ARG A 68 0.55 4.36 6.68
N GLY A 69 0.71 3.37 5.82
CA GLY A 69 1.80 2.38 5.92
C GLY A 69 3.19 2.97 5.61
N LEU A 70 3.26 4.03 4.80
CA LEU A 70 4.50 4.77 4.55
C LEU A 70 4.91 5.67 5.72
N ASP A 71 3.94 6.20 6.45
CA ASP A 71 4.18 7.02 7.66
C ASP A 71 4.60 6.17 8.87
N ALA A 72 4.43 4.85 8.81
CA ALA A 72 4.79 3.97 9.92
C ALA A 72 6.31 3.90 10.11
N GLU A 73 6.73 3.91 11.38
CA GLU A 73 8.14 3.70 11.72
C GLU A 73 8.68 2.40 11.11
N SER A 74 9.96 2.40 10.77
CA SER A 74 10.62 1.31 10.02
C SER A 74 10.43 -0.07 10.66
N SER A 75 10.36 -0.15 11.99
CA SER A 75 10.18 -1.40 12.76
C SER A 75 8.76 -1.95 12.67
N ALA A 76 7.76 -1.08 12.49
CA ALA A 76 6.34 -1.42 12.42
C ALA A 76 5.81 -1.48 10.98
N SER A 77 6.67 -1.24 9.98
CA SER A 77 6.29 -1.16 8.58
C SER A 77 5.79 -2.51 8.05
N PRO A 78 4.50 -2.64 7.69
CA PRO A 78 3.94 -3.86 7.12
C PRO A 78 4.52 -4.19 5.74
N LEU A 79 4.93 -3.17 4.98
CA LEU A 79 5.58 -3.34 3.68
C LEU A 79 6.90 -4.10 3.83
N ARG A 80 7.80 -3.61 4.68
CA ARG A 80 9.10 -4.26 4.90
C ARG A 80 8.97 -5.64 5.53
N ALA A 81 8.02 -5.82 6.44
CA ALA A 81 7.73 -7.13 7.03
C ALA A 81 7.22 -8.10 5.95
N GLY A 82 6.27 -7.66 5.11
CA GLY A 82 5.71 -8.45 4.01
C GLY A 82 6.77 -8.84 2.96
N ILE A 83 7.60 -7.90 2.53
CA ILE A 83 8.70 -8.14 1.59
C ILE A 83 9.65 -9.20 2.15
N ARG A 84 10.08 -9.04 3.40
CA ARG A 84 10.97 -10.03 4.04
C ARG A 84 10.37 -11.43 4.10
N LEU A 85 9.09 -11.54 4.48
CA LEU A 85 8.40 -12.83 4.50
C LEU A 85 8.34 -13.46 3.10
N MET A 86 8.05 -12.66 2.09
CA MET A 86 7.99 -13.10 0.69
C MET A 86 9.37 -13.53 0.18
N ASP A 87 10.43 -12.82 0.51
CA ASP A 87 11.80 -13.13 0.06
C ASP A 87 12.33 -14.43 0.67
N HIS A 88 11.93 -14.73 1.91
CA HIS A 88 12.33 -15.98 2.58
C HIS A 88 11.45 -17.18 2.20
N ALA A 89 10.27 -16.93 1.63
CA ALA A 89 9.36 -18.00 1.25
C ALA A 89 9.89 -18.80 0.06
N GLY A 90 9.97 -20.12 0.22
CA GLY A 90 10.41 -21.01 -0.85
C GLY A 90 11.93 -21.11 -1.04
N LEU A 91 12.73 -20.47 -0.18
CA LEU A 91 14.17 -20.68 -0.16
C LEU A 91 14.50 -22.05 0.46
N PRO A 92 15.47 -22.81 -0.13
CA PRO A 92 15.87 -24.12 0.39
C PRO A 92 16.40 -24.05 1.83
N GLU A 93 17.06 -22.94 2.18
CA GLU A 93 17.80 -22.75 3.44
C GLU A 93 16.99 -22.01 4.51
N GLY A 94 15.84 -21.50 4.16
CA GLY A 94 15.02 -20.69 5.04
C GLY A 94 13.55 -20.74 4.67
N PRO A 95 12.85 -21.86 4.94
CA PRO A 95 11.40 -21.74 4.91
C PRO A 95 11.04 -20.62 5.86
N CYS A 96 10.15 -19.74 5.44
CA CYS A 96 9.47 -18.84 6.37
C CYS A 96 9.16 -19.65 7.61
N ALA A 97 9.82 -19.36 8.75
CA ALA A 97 9.61 -20.12 9.98
C ALA A 97 8.22 -19.74 10.51
N LEU A 98 7.19 -20.31 9.90
CA LEU A 98 5.83 -20.16 10.36
C LEU A 98 5.57 -21.16 11.52
N PRO A 99 4.84 -20.74 12.57
CA PRO A 99 4.16 -19.45 12.72
C PRO A 99 5.11 -18.30 13.12
N VAL A 100 4.80 -17.10 12.64
CA VAL A 100 5.46 -15.85 13.05
C VAL A 100 4.42 -14.85 13.56
N THR A 101 4.75 -14.14 14.63
CA THR A 101 3.90 -13.07 15.17
C THR A 101 4.62 -11.74 15.09
N LEU A 102 3.98 -10.79 14.42
CA LEU A 102 4.39 -9.40 14.36
C LEU A 102 3.61 -8.59 15.39
N GLN A 103 4.29 -7.71 16.12
CA GLN A 103 3.66 -6.81 17.10
C GLN A 103 3.59 -5.40 16.52
N ASP A 104 2.62 -4.62 16.99
CA ASP A 104 2.46 -3.20 16.69
C ASP A 104 2.44 -2.86 15.20
N VAL A 105 1.85 -3.75 14.38
CA VAL A 105 1.77 -3.56 12.94
C VAL A 105 0.77 -2.47 12.61
N ALA A 106 1.21 -1.44 11.91
CA ALA A 106 0.33 -0.45 11.31
C ALA A 106 -0.29 -1.03 10.03
N GLU A 107 -1.59 -0.79 9.79
CA GLU A 107 -2.28 -1.23 8.56
C GLU A 107 -2.03 -2.71 8.21
N PRO A 108 -2.39 -3.67 9.07
CA PRO A 108 -1.98 -5.07 8.93
C PRO A 108 -2.48 -5.72 7.64
N LEU A 109 -3.54 -5.20 7.01
CA LEU A 109 -4.02 -5.70 5.71
C LEU A 109 -3.03 -5.44 4.57
N VAL A 110 -2.06 -4.55 4.74
CA VAL A 110 -0.97 -4.36 3.77
C VAL A 110 -0.08 -5.60 3.65
N LEU A 111 -0.06 -6.47 4.66
CA LEU A 111 0.65 -7.76 4.60
C LEU A 111 0.02 -8.75 3.60
N VAL A 112 -1.29 -8.63 3.35
CA VAL A 112 -2.07 -9.65 2.62
C VAL A 112 -1.53 -9.99 1.23
N PRO A 113 -1.17 -9.03 0.35
CA PRO A 113 -0.60 -9.33 -0.96
C PRO A 113 0.68 -10.17 -0.86
N PHE A 114 1.56 -9.81 0.07
CA PHE A 114 2.83 -10.52 0.28
C PHE A 114 2.59 -11.94 0.79
N LEU A 115 1.64 -12.13 1.70
CA LEU A 115 1.28 -13.44 2.22
C LEU A 115 0.61 -14.32 1.16
N ALA A 116 -0.12 -13.74 0.21
CA ALA A 116 -0.61 -14.47 -0.96
C ALA A 116 0.56 -15.00 -1.81
N ARG A 117 1.62 -14.22 -1.99
CA ARG A 117 2.86 -14.66 -2.65
C ARG A 117 3.63 -15.68 -1.81
N VAL A 118 3.64 -15.55 -0.49
CA VAL A 118 4.22 -16.57 0.41
C VAL A 118 3.50 -17.89 0.22
N ALA A 119 2.16 -17.91 0.23
CA ALA A 119 1.35 -19.11 0.01
C ALA A 119 1.63 -19.74 -1.37
N GLU A 120 1.75 -18.92 -2.42
CA GLU A 120 2.10 -19.37 -3.77
C GLU A 120 3.47 -20.04 -3.80
N ARG A 121 4.51 -19.41 -3.25
CA ARG A 121 5.90 -19.92 -3.22
C ARG A 121 6.04 -21.18 -2.37
N MET A 122 5.32 -21.25 -1.26
CA MET A 122 5.32 -22.42 -0.37
C MET A 122 4.47 -23.57 -0.92
N GLY A 123 3.58 -23.32 -1.87
CA GLY A 123 2.60 -24.30 -2.34
C GLY A 123 1.58 -24.72 -1.26
N ALA A 124 1.41 -23.90 -0.22
CA ALA A 124 0.54 -24.17 0.92
C ALA A 124 -0.23 -22.91 1.32
N PRO A 125 -1.51 -23.03 1.73
CA PRO A 125 -2.29 -21.90 2.22
C PRO A 125 -1.67 -21.29 3.48
N VAL A 126 -1.82 -19.96 3.62
CA VAL A 126 -1.32 -19.19 4.76
C VAL A 126 -2.46 -18.40 5.39
N ASP A 127 -2.56 -18.45 6.70
CA ASP A 127 -3.50 -17.66 7.49
C ASP A 127 -2.84 -16.40 8.05
N LEU A 128 -3.51 -15.28 7.93
CA LEU A 128 -3.25 -14.06 8.68
C LEU A 128 -4.33 -13.90 9.73
N ASP A 129 -3.95 -14.09 11.00
CA ASP A 129 -4.83 -13.88 12.15
C ASP A 129 -4.57 -12.51 12.78
N LEU A 130 -5.63 -11.70 12.85
CA LEU A 130 -5.66 -10.37 13.46
C LEU A 130 -6.45 -10.34 14.79
N GLY A 131 -6.68 -11.52 15.37
CA GLY A 131 -7.44 -11.74 16.60
C GLY A 131 -8.95 -11.73 16.38
N SER A 132 -9.51 -10.74 15.70
CA SER A 132 -10.95 -10.66 15.37
C SER A 132 -11.31 -11.27 14.00
N HIS A 133 -10.32 -11.42 13.12
CA HIS A 133 -10.49 -11.89 11.76
C HIS A 133 -9.29 -12.74 11.35
N THR A 134 -9.58 -13.87 10.72
CA THR A 134 -8.55 -14.70 10.08
C THR A 134 -8.78 -14.70 8.58
N ILE A 135 -7.73 -14.38 7.82
CA ILE A 135 -7.74 -14.32 6.35
C ILE A 135 -6.90 -15.48 5.84
N CYS A 136 -7.55 -16.43 5.15
CA CYS A 136 -6.86 -17.54 4.51
C CYS A 136 -6.47 -17.17 3.07
N LEU A 137 -5.19 -17.30 2.75
CA LEU A 137 -4.60 -16.95 1.46
C LEU A 137 -4.03 -18.21 0.81
N THR A 138 -4.51 -18.51 -0.39
CA THR A 138 -4.10 -19.72 -1.13
C THR A 138 -3.02 -19.46 -2.17
N GLY A 139 -2.68 -18.20 -2.41
CA GLY A 139 -1.74 -17.80 -3.47
C GLY A 139 -2.27 -17.98 -4.90
N ARG A 140 -3.53 -18.41 -5.06
CA ARG A 140 -4.14 -18.66 -6.37
C ARG A 140 -5.03 -17.50 -6.78
N GLU A 141 -5.05 -17.21 -8.08
CA GLU A 141 -6.06 -16.31 -8.66
C GLU A 141 -7.45 -16.98 -8.60
N PRO A 142 -8.54 -16.21 -8.49
CA PRO A 142 -8.58 -14.74 -8.45
C PRO A 142 -8.20 -14.16 -7.09
N VAL A 143 -7.82 -12.85 -7.09
CA VAL A 143 -7.64 -12.07 -5.87
C VAL A 143 -8.92 -12.13 -5.03
N PRO A 144 -8.87 -12.47 -3.73
CA PRO A 144 -10.06 -12.60 -2.91
C PRO A 144 -10.78 -11.25 -2.67
N ASP A 145 -12.10 -11.31 -2.46
CA ASP A 145 -12.87 -10.15 -2.00
C ASP A 145 -12.63 -9.93 -0.51
N LEU A 146 -12.02 -8.80 -0.19
CA LEU A 146 -11.75 -8.36 1.17
C LEU A 146 -12.55 -7.10 1.55
N SER A 147 -13.53 -6.71 0.76
CA SER A 147 -14.31 -5.48 0.98
C SER A 147 -15.01 -5.44 2.35
N ALA A 148 -15.38 -6.59 2.90
CA ALA A 148 -15.94 -6.71 4.25
C ALA A 148 -14.96 -6.29 5.36
N LEU A 149 -13.65 -6.26 5.07
CA LEU A 149 -12.61 -5.89 6.03
C LEU A 149 -12.27 -4.39 6.02
N ARG A 150 -12.98 -3.59 5.24
CA ARG A 150 -12.77 -2.12 5.19
C ARG A 150 -12.82 -1.46 6.57
N GLY A 151 -13.66 -1.96 7.47
CA GLY A 151 -13.79 -1.44 8.83
C GLY A 151 -12.54 -1.63 9.72
N ILE A 152 -11.59 -2.47 9.31
CA ILE A 152 -10.35 -2.69 10.03
C ILE A 152 -9.12 -2.09 9.34
N CYS A 153 -9.30 -1.39 8.22
CA CYS A 153 -8.22 -0.72 7.47
C CYS A 153 -7.53 0.43 8.22
N HIS A 154 -7.95 0.76 9.43
CA HIS A 154 -7.39 1.87 10.22
C HIS A 154 -6.77 1.38 11.54
N ARG A 155 -6.48 0.11 11.64
CA ARG A 155 -5.87 -0.43 12.87
C ARG A 155 -4.40 -0.06 12.95
N THR A 156 -4.03 0.56 14.05
CA THR A 156 -2.65 0.77 14.46
C THR A 156 -2.34 -0.13 15.64
N GLY A 157 -1.09 -0.58 15.77
CA GLY A 157 -0.66 -1.40 16.91
C GLY A 157 -1.28 -2.81 16.92
N ALA A 158 -1.62 -3.36 15.75
CA ALA A 158 -2.22 -4.68 15.67
C ALA A 158 -1.19 -5.79 15.88
N ARG A 159 -1.59 -6.83 16.60
CA ARG A 159 -0.88 -8.11 16.57
C ARG A 159 -1.32 -8.87 15.33
N ALA A 160 -0.37 -9.33 14.53
CA ALA A 160 -0.59 -10.13 13.34
C ALA A 160 0.14 -11.46 13.47
N THR A 161 -0.58 -12.58 13.48
CA THR A 161 0.01 -13.92 13.50
C THR A 161 -0.16 -14.57 12.14
N ILE A 162 0.94 -15.02 11.57
CA ILE A 162 1.01 -15.67 10.26
C ILE A 162 1.35 -17.15 10.50
N SER A 163 0.54 -18.05 9.94
CA SER A 163 0.73 -19.50 10.10
C SER A 163 0.34 -20.25 8.83
N VAL A 164 0.81 -21.50 8.69
CA VAL A 164 0.31 -22.38 7.64
C VAL A 164 -1.15 -22.73 7.94
N SER A 165 -2.03 -22.53 6.95
CA SER A 165 -3.46 -22.80 7.10
C SER A 165 -3.77 -24.29 6.97
N GLN A 166 -4.72 -24.74 7.76
CA GLN A 166 -5.35 -26.06 7.60
C GLN A 166 -6.56 -26.02 6.63
N SER A 167 -6.92 -24.82 6.18
CA SER A 167 -8.06 -24.58 5.28
C SER A 167 -7.57 -24.27 3.88
N SER A 168 -8.31 -24.76 2.88
CA SER A 168 -8.06 -24.44 1.46
C SER A 168 -9.25 -23.74 0.80
N ARG A 169 -10.11 -23.11 1.61
CA ARG A 169 -11.34 -22.49 1.09
C ARG A 169 -11.02 -21.33 0.16
N ALA A 170 -11.46 -21.46 -1.08
CA ALA A 170 -11.42 -20.36 -2.05
C ALA A 170 -12.40 -19.24 -1.64
N ALA A 171 -11.93 -18.02 -1.62
CA ALA A 171 -12.78 -16.85 -1.44
C ALA A 171 -13.41 -16.43 -2.77
N ALA A 172 -14.52 -15.67 -2.70
CA ALA A 172 -15.09 -15.03 -3.87
C ALA A 172 -14.08 -14.03 -4.48
N PRO A 173 -14.13 -13.81 -5.81
CA PRO A 173 -13.24 -12.83 -6.46
C PRO A 173 -13.56 -11.41 -6.01
N GLY A 174 -12.51 -10.63 -5.74
CA GLY A 174 -12.60 -9.24 -5.35
C GLY A 174 -13.12 -8.36 -6.50
N ARG A 175 -13.63 -7.19 -6.12
CA ARG A 175 -14.03 -6.15 -7.06
C ARG A 175 -13.08 -4.98 -6.94
N PHE A 176 -12.47 -4.60 -8.04
CA PHE A 176 -11.56 -3.46 -8.09
C PHE A 176 -12.21 -2.19 -7.51
N ASP A 177 -11.53 -1.57 -6.56
CA ASP A 177 -11.87 -0.26 -6.02
C ASP A 177 -10.81 0.77 -6.44
N GLY A 178 -11.15 1.59 -7.42
CA GLY A 178 -10.29 2.65 -7.92
C GLY A 178 -10.54 4.01 -7.28
N ARG A 179 -11.40 4.09 -6.27
CA ARG A 179 -11.74 5.33 -5.60
C ARG A 179 -10.60 5.81 -4.71
N ILE A 180 -10.30 7.10 -4.80
CA ILE A 180 -9.31 7.78 -3.98
C ILE A 180 -9.85 9.14 -3.57
N GLU A 181 -9.80 9.45 -2.29
CA GLU A 181 -10.08 10.80 -1.80
C GLU A 181 -9.01 11.76 -2.29
N ARG A 182 -9.40 12.96 -2.71
CA ARG A 182 -8.48 13.96 -3.25
C ARG A 182 -7.33 14.27 -2.29
N GLY A 183 -7.58 14.35 -0.98
CA GLY A 183 -6.54 14.59 0.03
C GLY A 183 -5.49 13.47 0.09
N VAL A 184 -5.93 12.21 -0.02
CA VAL A 184 -5.03 11.05 -0.10
C VAL A 184 -4.21 11.10 -1.39
N TRP A 185 -4.85 11.40 -2.53
CA TRP A 185 -4.16 11.55 -3.80
C TRP A 185 -3.09 12.64 -3.73
N GLN A 186 -3.42 13.83 -3.21
CA GLN A 186 -2.48 14.95 -3.06
C GLN A 186 -1.29 14.59 -2.18
N SER A 187 -1.51 13.87 -1.08
CA SER A 187 -0.43 13.43 -0.20
C SER A 187 0.52 12.45 -0.89
N LEU A 188 -0.04 11.49 -1.64
CA LEU A 188 0.77 10.54 -2.42
C LEU A 188 1.48 11.22 -3.59
N ASP A 189 0.84 12.17 -4.26
CA ASP A 189 1.44 12.93 -5.36
C ASP A 189 2.58 13.83 -4.85
N ALA A 190 2.42 14.47 -3.70
CA ALA A 190 3.48 15.23 -3.04
C ALA A 190 4.72 14.37 -2.76
N LEU A 191 4.53 13.14 -2.26
CA LEU A 191 5.63 12.20 -2.09
C LEU A 191 6.24 11.81 -3.46
N ALA A 192 5.41 11.53 -4.45
CA ALA A 192 5.86 11.15 -5.80
C ALA A 192 6.71 12.26 -6.44
N LEU A 193 6.36 13.52 -6.22
CA LEU A 193 7.11 14.67 -6.73
C LEU A 193 8.53 14.76 -6.16
N LEU A 194 8.80 14.21 -4.99
CA LEU A 194 10.17 14.15 -4.43
C LEU A 194 11.13 13.29 -5.28
N THR A 195 10.60 12.44 -6.14
CA THR A 195 11.39 11.61 -7.06
C THR A 195 11.68 12.30 -8.39
N THR A 196 11.02 13.42 -8.68
CA THR A 196 11.18 14.14 -9.94
C THR A 196 12.32 15.14 -9.86
N VAL A 197 13.20 15.09 -10.84
CA VAL A 197 14.22 16.14 -11.01
C VAL A 197 13.49 17.40 -11.48
N PRO A 198 13.66 18.55 -10.79
CA PRO A 198 13.10 19.81 -11.26
C PRO A 198 13.54 20.09 -12.71
N ALA A 199 12.60 20.44 -13.57
CA ALA A 199 12.92 20.81 -14.95
C ALA A 199 13.80 22.06 -14.95
N SER A 200 15.13 21.89 -15.09
CA SER A 200 16.05 23.00 -15.28
C SER A 200 16.01 23.51 -16.71
N GLU A 201 16.35 24.78 -16.94
CA GLU A 201 16.48 25.32 -18.30
C GLU A 201 17.46 24.48 -19.13
N VAL A 202 18.53 23.99 -18.52
CA VAL A 202 19.51 23.11 -19.17
C VAL A 202 18.90 21.78 -19.61
N SER A 203 18.02 21.16 -18.80
CA SER A 203 17.35 19.92 -19.22
C SER A 203 16.32 20.16 -20.32
N ARG A 204 15.62 21.30 -20.32
CA ARG A 204 14.70 21.68 -21.40
C ARG A 204 15.44 21.93 -22.72
N GLN A 205 16.56 22.63 -22.69
CA GLN A 205 17.40 22.87 -23.87
C GLN A 205 17.99 21.57 -24.44
N ARG A 206 18.42 20.63 -23.57
CA ARG A 206 18.95 19.34 -24.02
C ARG A 206 17.86 18.37 -24.51
N ALA A 207 16.63 18.52 -24.08
CA ALA A 207 15.48 17.74 -24.55
C ALA A 207 14.96 18.21 -25.93
N GLY A 208 15.56 19.20 -26.54
CA GLY A 208 15.15 19.71 -27.86
C GLY A 208 13.84 20.52 -27.85
N ALA A 209 13.33 20.85 -26.67
CA ALA A 209 12.16 21.71 -26.51
C ALA A 209 12.59 23.19 -26.72
N GLN A 210 13.14 23.53 -27.88
CA GLN A 210 13.26 24.92 -28.31
C GLN A 210 11.90 25.39 -28.81
N SER A 211 11.54 26.59 -28.35
CA SER A 211 10.35 27.35 -28.66
C SER A 211 9.82 27.14 -30.08
N SER A 212 8.53 26.75 -30.15
CA SER A 212 7.56 26.97 -31.22
C SER A 212 8.11 27.27 -32.61
N ASP A 213 8.19 26.27 -33.48
CA ASP A 213 7.92 26.45 -34.90
C ASP A 213 6.40 26.64 -35.09
N ASN A 214 5.93 27.83 -34.84
CA ASN A 214 4.63 28.33 -35.30
C ASN A 214 4.79 29.83 -35.59
N ASP A 215 5.31 30.12 -36.77
CA ASP A 215 5.02 31.30 -37.57
C ASP A 215 4.36 30.85 -38.89
#